data_0b61763804e66fd8b58624ddfa26d1f9
#
_entry.id   0b61763804e66fd8b58624ddfa26d1f9
#
_cell.length_a   1.000
_cell.length_b   1.000
_cell.length_c   1.000
_cell.angle_alpha   90.00
_cell.angle_beta   90.00
_cell.angle_gamma   90.00
#
_symmetry.space_group_name_H-M   'P 1'
#
loop_
_entity.id
_entity.type
_entity.pdbx_description
1 polymer ?
#
loop_
_entity_poly.entity_id
_entity_poly.type
_entity_poly.pdbx_seq_one_letter_code
_entity_poly.pdbx_strand_id
1 'polypeptide(L)'
;MIIESKAPTRVDFAGSTLDIWPLYLFHPGSVTLNAAISLYASCRIETNGGESIRLVSRDIQREEGFPCFAALMKTKRYRLPLLAEITKFFRPQGGFTLMTDSKAPAGAGIGGSSAMAVAICAALDRFTGAGKSKEDWIHISRDAEAIVINVPTGTQDHYPPAFGGAAAIELPPGGEHRVELRVNLDELERRVVVCYTGKPRQHGINNWEVFKAQIGGKRAVQQSLERISEVAQCMRVALEKPDWKEAGRLMREEWSFRRRNLPTISTKTIDRVIESARRNGALAGKVCGAGGGGCVVLLIEPEARDRAEKAVAEAGGEVLHTTIDRQGVSVVFR
;
A
#
# COMPACT_ATOMS: atom_id res chain seq x y z
N MET A 1 5.20 12.69 -28.00
CA MET A 1 4.86 13.12 -26.62
C MET A 1 5.18 11.98 -25.68
N ILE A 2 5.93 12.27 -24.63
CA ILE A 2 6.26 11.30 -23.57
C ILE A 2 5.81 11.87 -22.23
N ILE A 3 5.08 11.09 -21.46
CA ILE A 3 4.67 11.41 -20.10
C ILE A 3 5.22 10.33 -19.18
N GLU A 4 5.91 10.73 -18.13
CA GLU A 4 6.44 9.82 -17.10
C GLU A 4 5.88 10.20 -15.75
N SER A 5 5.39 9.22 -15.01
CA SER A 5 4.96 9.37 -13.62
C SER A 5 5.65 8.35 -12.71
N LYS A 6 5.77 8.73 -11.44
CA LYS A 6 6.41 7.90 -10.43
C LYS A 6 5.71 8.12 -9.11
N ALA A 7 5.29 7.05 -8.43
CA ALA A 7 4.59 7.09 -7.16
C ALA A 7 5.27 6.18 -6.13
N PRO A 8 5.45 6.62 -4.86
CA PRO A 8 6.05 5.83 -3.79
C PRO A 8 5.10 4.73 -3.32
N THR A 9 5.65 3.68 -2.72
CA THR A 9 4.89 2.70 -1.95
C THR A 9 4.72 3.16 -0.50
N ARG A 10 4.21 2.29 0.39
CA ARG A 10 3.92 2.67 1.78
C ARG A 10 4.27 1.59 2.79
N VAL A 11 4.49 2.01 4.02
CA VAL A 11 4.38 1.19 5.23
C VAL A 11 3.19 1.62 6.06
N ASP A 12 2.64 0.72 6.89
CA ASP A 12 1.53 1.01 7.79
C ASP A 12 1.92 0.72 9.25
N PHE A 13 1.52 1.61 10.17
CA PHE A 13 1.85 1.50 11.59
C PHE A 13 0.73 0.90 12.41
N ALA A 14 -0.52 1.24 12.10
CA ALA A 14 -1.71 0.71 12.77
C ALA A 14 -3.00 0.90 11.96
N GLY A 15 -4.07 0.18 12.32
CA GLY A 15 -5.42 0.35 11.80
C GLY A 15 -5.72 -0.43 10.53
N SER A 16 -4.75 -1.14 9.96
CA SER A 16 -4.94 -1.89 8.71
C SER A 16 -6.11 -2.88 8.78
N THR A 17 -6.78 -3.06 7.65
CA THR A 17 -8.02 -3.84 7.43
C THR A 17 -9.28 -3.02 7.69
N LEU A 18 -9.26 -2.08 8.66
CA LEU A 18 -10.43 -1.24 8.95
C LEU A 18 -10.83 -0.34 7.77
N ASP A 19 -9.89 0.04 6.93
CA ASP A 19 -10.08 0.89 5.76
C ASP A 19 -10.84 0.23 4.58
N ILE A 20 -11.20 -1.04 4.71
CA ILE A 20 -12.04 -1.74 3.72
C ILE A 20 -13.50 -1.39 3.98
N TRP A 21 -14.14 -0.67 3.03
CA TRP A 21 -15.55 -0.39 3.11
C TRP A 21 -16.39 -1.69 3.11
N PRO A 22 -17.39 -1.85 4.01
CA PRO A 22 -17.88 -0.94 5.04
C PRO A 22 -17.39 -1.26 6.47
N LEU A 23 -16.23 -1.91 6.66
CA LEU A 23 -15.77 -2.34 8.00
C LEU A 23 -15.71 -1.20 9.01
N TYR A 24 -15.16 -0.05 8.61
CA TYR A 24 -15.01 1.09 9.51
C TYR A 24 -16.36 1.68 9.99
N LEU A 25 -17.47 1.40 9.29
CA LEU A 25 -18.80 1.83 9.75
C LEU A 25 -19.26 1.12 11.02
N PHE A 26 -18.71 -0.06 11.30
CA PHE A 26 -18.96 -0.80 12.54
C PHE A 26 -18.06 -0.38 13.71
N HIS A 27 -17.01 0.41 13.43
CA HIS A 27 -16.00 0.84 14.39
C HIS A 27 -15.80 2.36 14.29
N PRO A 28 -16.71 3.19 14.86
CA PRO A 28 -16.63 4.65 14.79
C PRO A 28 -15.27 5.19 15.26
N GLY A 29 -14.75 6.19 14.55
CA GLY A 29 -13.44 6.75 14.83
C GLY A 29 -12.26 5.94 14.29
N SER A 30 -12.52 4.92 13.46
CA SER A 30 -11.45 4.16 12.81
C SER A 30 -10.50 5.06 12.03
N VAL A 31 -9.22 4.74 12.12
CA VAL A 31 -8.14 5.44 11.43
C VAL A 31 -7.07 4.43 11.01
N THR A 32 -6.42 4.65 9.88
CA THR A 32 -5.18 3.96 9.52
C THR A 32 -4.02 4.94 9.48
N LEU A 33 -2.84 4.48 9.92
CA LEU A 33 -1.63 5.29 10.02
C LEU A 33 -0.56 4.73 9.11
N ASN A 34 -0.05 5.54 8.20
CA ASN A 34 0.91 5.09 7.19
C ASN A 34 1.95 6.18 6.85
N ALA A 35 3.01 5.76 6.18
CA ALA A 35 3.99 6.66 5.59
C ALA A 35 4.40 6.16 4.20
N ALA A 36 4.63 7.10 3.31
CA ALA A 36 5.18 6.83 1.99
C ALA A 36 6.68 6.53 2.06
N ILE A 37 7.13 5.53 1.30
CA ILE A 37 8.55 5.11 1.26
C ILE A 37 9.10 5.10 -0.16
N SER A 38 10.41 5.32 -0.30
CA SER A 38 11.13 5.51 -1.56
C SER A 38 11.31 4.26 -2.44
N LEU A 39 10.39 3.30 -2.34
CA LEU A 39 10.25 2.23 -3.32
C LEU A 39 9.12 2.60 -4.29
N TYR A 40 9.47 2.82 -5.54
CA TYR A 40 8.54 3.44 -6.48
C TYR A 40 7.99 2.46 -7.50
N ALA A 41 6.72 2.70 -7.85
CA ALA A 41 6.14 2.26 -9.11
C ALA A 41 6.16 3.42 -10.11
N SER A 42 6.32 3.13 -11.39
CA SER A 42 6.38 4.12 -12.45
C SER A 42 5.49 3.75 -13.63
N CYS A 43 5.00 4.77 -14.32
CA CYS A 43 4.28 4.63 -15.57
C CYS A 43 4.86 5.60 -16.60
N ARG A 44 5.04 5.12 -17.83
CA ARG A 44 5.45 5.92 -19.00
C ARG A 44 4.42 5.73 -20.09
N ILE A 45 3.90 6.83 -20.61
CA ILE A 45 3.06 6.87 -21.81
C ILE A 45 3.84 7.50 -22.94
N GLU A 46 3.82 6.86 -24.11
CA GLU A 46 4.44 7.35 -25.33
C GLU A 46 3.45 7.22 -26.48
N THR A 47 3.16 8.34 -27.17
CA THR A 47 2.26 8.35 -28.33
C THR A 47 2.93 7.68 -29.53
N ASN A 48 2.16 6.92 -30.31
CA ASN A 48 2.66 6.21 -31.48
C ASN A 48 2.15 6.76 -32.83
N GLY A 49 1.37 7.85 -32.79
CA GLY A 49 0.85 8.52 -33.99
C GLY A 49 -0.28 7.79 -34.72
N GLY A 50 -0.72 6.63 -34.23
CA GLY A 50 -1.82 5.84 -34.79
C GLY A 50 -3.00 5.72 -33.83
N GLU A 51 -3.71 4.58 -33.86
CA GLU A 51 -4.83 4.27 -32.96
C GLU A 51 -4.54 3.11 -32.02
N SER A 52 -3.46 2.36 -32.27
CA SER A 52 -3.13 1.15 -31.51
C SER A 52 -2.71 1.47 -30.07
N ILE A 53 -3.18 0.65 -29.14
CA ILE A 53 -2.83 0.75 -27.71
C ILE A 53 -1.99 -0.47 -27.34
N ARG A 54 -0.84 -0.23 -26.73
CA ARG A 54 0.03 -1.27 -26.18
C ARG A 54 0.21 -1.04 -24.69
N LEU A 55 -0.14 -2.05 -23.89
CA LEU A 55 0.07 -2.08 -22.45
C LEU A 55 1.25 -3.00 -22.13
N VAL A 56 2.19 -2.54 -21.33
CA VAL A 56 3.42 -3.27 -20.99
C VAL A 56 3.69 -3.17 -19.48
N SER A 57 3.91 -4.29 -18.82
CA SER A 57 4.40 -4.35 -17.44
C SER A 57 5.78 -5.00 -17.46
N ARG A 58 6.81 -4.21 -17.11
CA ARG A 58 8.22 -4.65 -17.15
C ARG A 58 8.55 -5.57 -15.98
N ASP A 59 8.04 -5.26 -14.81
CA ASP A 59 8.25 -6.00 -13.57
C ASP A 59 7.76 -7.45 -13.63
N ILE A 60 6.65 -7.71 -14.33
CA ILE A 60 6.11 -9.07 -14.54
C ILE A 60 6.33 -9.61 -15.95
N GLN A 61 7.05 -8.87 -16.81
CA GLN A 61 7.40 -9.25 -18.18
C GLN A 61 6.19 -9.66 -19.04
N ARG A 62 5.12 -8.85 -18.99
CA ARG A 62 3.89 -9.10 -19.76
C ARG A 62 3.55 -7.90 -20.62
N GLU A 63 2.95 -8.18 -21.77
CA GLU A 63 2.42 -7.18 -22.66
C GLU A 63 1.11 -7.62 -23.31
N GLU A 64 0.32 -6.65 -23.73
CA GLU A 64 -0.96 -6.82 -24.40
C GLU A 64 -1.20 -5.65 -25.36
N GLY A 65 -1.70 -5.95 -26.57
CA GLY A 65 -1.94 -4.93 -27.60
C GLY A 65 -3.37 -4.95 -28.10
N PHE A 66 -3.87 -3.76 -28.47
CA PHE A 66 -5.21 -3.55 -29.01
C PHE A 66 -5.09 -2.66 -30.25
N PRO A 67 -5.79 -2.98 -31.36
CA PRO A 67 -5.74 -2.15 -32.58
C PRO A 67 -6.31 -0.75 -32.38
N CYS A 68 -7.24 -0.56 -31.43
CA CYS A 68 -7.80 0.73 -31.06
C CYS A 68 -8.49 0.66 -29.69
N PHE A 69 -8.91 1.79 -29.13
CA PHE A 69 -9.62 1.87 -27.86
C PHE A 69 -10.94 1.08 -27.85
N ALA A 70 -11.67 1.07 -28.96
CA ALA A 70 -12.91 0.28 -29.06
C ALA A 70 -12.67 -1.23 -28.92
N ALA A 71 -11.54 -1.74 -29.42
CA ALA A 71 -11.13 -3.13 -29.23
C ALA A 71 -10.77 -3.44 -27.77
N LEU A 72 -10.06 -2.52 -27.08
CA LEU A 72 -9.81 -2.63 -25.66
C LEU A 72 -11.12 -2.71 -24.88
N MET A 73 -12.07 -1.82 -25.13
CA MET A 73 -13.40 -1.81 -24.45
C MET A 73 -14.21 -3.10 -24.63
N LYS A 74 -14.09 -3.77 -25.78
CA LYS A 74 -14.81 -5.02 -26.08
C LYS A 74 -14.14 -6.28 -25.51
N THR A 75 -12.89 -6.16 -25.05
CA THR A 75 -12.13 -7.30 -24.51
C THR A 75 -12.70 -7.70 -23.15
N LYS A 76 -12.97 -9.00 -22.97
CA LYS A 76 -13.56 -9.55 -21.73
C LYS A 76 -12.52 -10.00 -20.71
N ARG A 77 -11.31 -10.35 -21.15
CA ARG A 77 -10.22 -10.84 -20.29
C ARG A 77 -8.93 -10.19 -20.71
N TYR A 78 -8.26 -9.57 -19.77
CA TYR A 78 -6.99 -8.87 -19.97
C TYR A 78 -5.82 -9.66 -19.38
N ARG A 79 -4.67 -9.60 -20.03
CA ARG A 79 -3.38 -10.07 -19.45
C ARG A 79 -2.85 -9.08 -18.40
N LEU A 80 -3.16 -7.80 -18.57
CA LEU A 80 -2.79 -6.69 -17.71
C LEU A 80 -4.06 -5.93 -17.23
N PRO A 81 -4.90 -6.59 -16.39
CA PRO A 81 -6.24 -6.07 -16.09
C PRO A 81 -6.21 -4.71 -15.39
N LEU A 82 -5.27 -4.44 -14.48
CA LEU A 82 -5.18 -3.14 -13.79
C LEU A 82 -4.91 -2.00 -14.76
N LEU A 83 -3.95 -2.19 -15.69
CA LEU A 83 -3.63 -1.19 -16.71
C LEU A 83 -4.83 -0.95 -17.64
N ALA A 84 -5.50 -2.03 -18.04
CA ALA A 84 -6.67 -1.96 -18.91
C ALA A 84 -7.84 -1.24 -18.25
N GLU A 85 -8.19 -1.58 -16.99
CA GLU A 85 -9.32 -0.97 -16.29
C GLU A 85 -9.12 0.53 -16.06
N ILE A 86 -7.93 0.97 -15.65
CA ILE A 86 -7.64 2.39 -15.50
C ILE A 86 -7.66 3.09 -16.87
N THR A 87 -7.10 2.48 -17.93
CA THR A 87 -7.14 3.04 -19.29
C THR A 87 -8.58 3.22 -19.77
N LYS A 88 -9.47 2.28 -19.51
CA LYS A 88 -10.91 2.37 -19.86
C LYS A 88 -11.58 3.57 -19.19
N PHE A 89 -11.22 3.84 -17.94
CA PHE A 89 -11.78 4.98 -17.20
C PHE A 89 -11.43 6.31 -17.87
N PHE A 90 -10.16 6.52 -18.22
CA PHE A 90 -9.70 7.79 -18.81
C PHE A 90 -10.05 8.00 -20.27
N ARG A 91 -10.45 6.95 -21.01
CA ARG A 91 -10.88 7.00 -22.42
C ARG A 91 -9.94 7.81 -23.32
N PRO A 92 -8.64 7.48 -23.35
CA PRO A 92 -7.65 8.24 -24.13
C PRO A 92 -7.99 8.24 -25.63
N GLN A 93 -7.68 9.34 -26.30
CA GLN A 93 -7.79 9.47 -27.74
C GLN A 93 -6.44 9.20 -28.42
N GLY A 94 -6.47 8.55 -29.58
CA GLY A 94 -5.27 8.17 -30.32
C GLY A 94 -4.53 6.98 -29.73
N GLY A 95 -3.49 6.56 -30.42
CA GLY A 95 -2.70 5.39 -30.04
C GLY A 95 -1.49 5.76 -29.16
N PHE A 96 -1.14 4.83 -28.28
CA PHE A 96 -0.01 4.99 -27.35
C PHE A 96 0.49 3.64 -26.83
N THR A 97 1.69 3.67 -26.28
CA THR A 97 2.23 2.61 -25.44
C THR A 97 2.22 3.09 -23.98
N LEU A 98 1.58 2.36 -23.09
CA LEU A 98 1.63 2.56 -21.64
C LEU A 98 2.52 1.46 -21.04
N MET A 99 3.59 1.88 -20.39
CA MET A 99 4.61 1.04 -19.82
C MET A 99 4.69 1.24 -18.30
N THR A 100 4.65 0.15 -17.53
CA THR A 100 4.82 0.20 -16.06
C THR A 100 6.04 -0.57 -15.62
N ASP A 101 6.61 -0.16 -14.48
CA ASP A 101 7.69 -0.86 -13.78
C ASP A 101 7.55 -0.63 -12.26
N SER A 102 7.94 -1.60 -11.45
CA SER A 102 7.92 -1.49 -9.99
C SER A 102 9.25 -1.92 -9.40
N LYS A 103 9.77 -1.11 -8.45
CA LYS A 103 10.95 -1.46 -7.66
C LYS A 103 10.61 -2.25 -6.39
N ALA A 104 9.33 -2.30 -6.03
CA ALA A 104 8.87 -3.13 -4.92
C ALA A 104 8.89 -4.61 -5.34
N PRO A 105 9.37 -5.53 -4.50
CA PRO A 105 9.28 -6.96 -4.77
C PRO A 105 7.82 -7.37 -5.03
N ALA A 106 7.60 -8.26 -5.99
CA ALA A 106 6.26 -8.76 -6.29
C ALA A 106 5.62 -9.38 -5.03
N GLY A 107 4.40 -8.99 -4.72
CA GLY A 107 3.70 -9.46 -3.52
C GLY A 107 4.30 -8.96 -2.19
N ALA A 108 5.09 -7.90 -2.20
CA ALA A 108 5.73 -7.33 -1.01
C ALA A 108 4.75 -6.83 0.07
N GLY A 109 3.50 -6.56 -0.28
CA GLY A 109 2.50 -6.09 0.69
C GLY A 109 2.68 -4.63 1.14
N ILE A 110 3.48 -3.85 0.44
CA ILE A 110 3.76 -2.43 0.70
C ILE A 110 3.01 -1.48 -0.25
N GLY A 111 1.86 -1.90 -0.78
CA GLY A 111 1.04 -1.07 -1.66
C GLY A 111 1.62 -0.89 -3.08
N GLY A 112 2.42 -1.84 -3.60
CA GLY A 112 3.04 -1.73 -4.92
C GLY A 112 2.03 -1.63 -6.06
N SER A 113 0.95 -2.41 -6.02
CA SER A 113 -0.16 -2.35 -7.01
C SER A 113 -0.86 -1.00 -6.96
N SER A 114 -1.17 -0.52 -5.76
CA SER A 114 -1.85 0.76 -5.55
C SER A 114 -0.97 1.96 -5.96
N ALA A 115 0.34 1.89 -5.69
CA ALA A 115 1.29 2.89 -6.17
C ALA A 115 1.36 2.90 -7.71
N MET A 116 1.37 1.72 -8.32
CA MET A 116 1.31 1.60 -9.78
C MET A 116 0.01 2.19 -10.34
N ALA A 117 -1.14 1.87 -9.73
CA ALA A 117 -2.42 2.39 -10.15
C ALA A 117 -2.48 3.92 -10.07
N VAL A 118 -1.99 4.52 -8.98
CA VAL A 118 -1.90 5.98 -8.83
C VAL A 118 -0.96 6.59 -9.89
N ALA A 119 0.20 5.97 -10.15
CA ALA A 119 1.10 6.44 -11.19
C ALA A 119 0.45 6.40 -12.58
N ILE A 120 -0.31 5.33 -12.90
CA ILE A 120 -1.06 5.22 -14.16
C ILE A 120 -2.14 6.30 -14.25
N CYS A 121 -2.92 6.51 -13.17
CA CYS A 121 -3.94 7.56 -13.12
C CYS A 121 -3.34 8.94 -13.40
N ALA A 122 -2.26 9.29 -12.73
CA ALA A 122 -1.58 10.56 -12.90
C ALA A 122 -1.03 10.77 -14.33
N ALA A 123 -0.46 9.71 -14.93
CA ALA A 123 0.02 9.77 -16.31
C ALA A 123 -1.11 9.89 -17.33
N LEU A 124 -2.19 9.11 -17.17
CA LEU A 124 -3.35 9.14 -18.05
C LEU A 124 -4.13 10.44 -17.91
N ASP A 125 -4.28 10.97 -16.69
CA ASP A 125 -4.89 12.28 -16.47
C ASP A 125 -4.15 13.36 -17.22
N ARG A 126 -2.83 13.38 -17.14
CA ARG A 126 -1.98 14.31 -17.89
C ARG A 126 -2.08 14.09 -19.40
N PHE A 127 -2.17 12.83 -19.84
CA PHE A 127 -2.27 12.46 -21.25
C PHE A 127 -3.59 12.89 -21.87
N THR A 128 -4.71 12.71 -21.16
CA THR A 128 -6.06 12.99 -21.64
C THR A 128 -6.51 14.42 -21.34
N GLY A 129 -5.82 15.14 -20.45
CA GLY A 129 -6.26 16.45 -19.99
C GLY A 129 -7.55 16.39 -19.15
N ALA A 130 -7.83 15.27 -18.47
CA ALA A 130 -9.08 15.07 -17.75
C ALA A 130 -9.25 15.97 -16.51
N GLY A 131 -8.15 16.51 -15.97
CA GLY A 131 -8.15 17.47 -14.86
C GLY A 131 -8.62 16.88 -13.52
N LYS A 132 -8.32 15.62 -13.27
CA LYS A 132 -8.69 14.91 -12.05
C LYS A 132 -7.82 15.33 -10.86
N SER A 133 -8.43 15.39 -9.67
CA SER A 133 -7.69 15.62 -8.43
C SER A 133 -6.93 14.37 -7.96
N LYS A 134 -6.04 14.53 -6.96
CA LYS A 134 -5.36 13.39 -6.34
C LYS A 134 -6.34 12.45 -5.65
N GLU A 135 -7.40 12.99 -5.08
CA GLU A 135 -8.50 12.23 -4.48
C GLU A 135 -9.26 11.41 -5.52
N ASP A 136 -9.53 12.00 -6.70
CA ASP A 136 -10.11 11.26 -7.83
C ASP A 136 -9.20 10.08 -8.24
N TRP A 137 -7.88 10.29 -8.33
CA TRP A 137 -6.96 9.20 -8.67
C TRP A 137 -6.99 8.08 -7.63
N ILE A 138 -7.11 8.41 -6.34
CA ILE A 138 -7.25 7.43 -5.26
C ILE A 138 -8.51 6.59 -5.47
N HIS A 139 -9.65 7.22 -5.70
CA HIS A 139 -10.92 6.52 -5.91
C HIS A 139 -10.88 5.66 -7.18
N ILE A 140 -10.40 6.21 -8.30
CA ILE A 140 -10.27 5.46 -9.56
C ILE A 140 -9.35 4.25 -9.40
N SER A 141 -8.19 4.43 -8.77
CA SER A 141 -7.21 3.36 -8.59
C SER A 141 -7.73 2.27 -7.64
N ARG A 142 -8.40 2.64 -6.55
CA ARG A 142 -9.03 1.71 -5.61
C ARG A 142 -10.13 0.90 -6.29
N ASP A 143 -11.02 1.55 -7.01
CA ASP A 143 -12.15 0.89 -7.67
C ASP A 143 -11.65 -0.04 -8.81
N ALA A 144 -10.64 0.39 -9.59
CA ALA A 144 -10.01 -0.46 -10.58
C ALA A 144 -9.33 -1.69 -9.94
N GLU A 145 -8.63 -1.53 -8.82
CA GLU A 145 -8.02 -2.64 -8.09
C GLU A 145 -9.09 -3.62 -7.59
N ALA A 146 -10.20 -3.12 -6.99
CA ALA A 146 -11.31 -3.95 -6.52
C ALA A 146 -11.96 -4.77 -7.66
N ILE A 147 -12.13 -4.17 -8.85
CA ILE A 147 -12.61 -4.88 -10.04
C ILE A 147 -11.66 -6.02 -10.42
N VAL A 148 -10.35 -5.76 -10.42
CA VAL A 148 -9.33 -6.73 -10.82
C VAL A 148 -9.24 -7.92 -9.87
N ILE A 149 -9.26 -7.66 -8.55
CA ILE A 149 -9.17 -8.72 -7.55
C ILE A 149 -10.52 -9.34 -7.18
N ASN A 150 -11.63 -8.74 -7.65
CA ASN A 150 -13.00 -9.18 -7.41
C ASN A 150 -13.38 -9.32 -5.92
N VAL A 151 -12.79 -8.48 -5.07
CA VAL A 151 -13.11 -8.32 -3.65
C VAL A 151 -12.92 -6.86 -3.24
N PRO A 152 -13.58 -6.39 -2.17
CA PRO A 152 -13.31 -5.05 -1.65
C PRO A 152 -11.83 -4.88 -1.27
N THR A 153 -11.26 -3.74 -1.62
CA THR A 153 -9.90 -3.34 -1.23
C THR A 153 -9.93 -2.15 -0.29
N GLY A 154 -8.86 -2.00 0.51
CA GLY A 154 -8.70 -0.87 1.40
C GLY A 154 -8.30 0.40 0.65
N THR A 155 -8.54 1.55 1.25
CA THR A 155 -8.23 2.84 0.66
C THR A 155 -6.83 3.35 1.07
N GLN A 156 -6.32 2.93 2.21
CA GLN A 156 -5.05 3.43 2.78
C GLN A 156 -3.84 3.28 1.85
N ASP A 157 -3.84 2.26 0.99
CA ASP A 157 -2.73 1.93 0.11
C ASP A 157 -2.53 2.95 -1.02
N HIS A 158 -3.55 3.76 -1.31
CA HIS A 158 -3.57 4.72 -2.41
C HIS A 158 -3.18 6.15 -1.99
N TYR A 159 -3.36 6.50 -0.70
CA TYR A 159 -3.05 7.85 -0.19
C TYR A 159 -1.55 8.18 -0.16
N PRO A 160 -0.66 7.33 0.40
CA PRO A 160 0.77 7.62 0.40
C PRO A 160 1.36 7.76 -1.01
N PRO A 161 1.01 6.91 -1.99
CA PRO A 161 1.40 7.13 -3.38
C PRO A 161 1.01 8.49 -3.92
N ALA A 162 -0.20 8.97 -3.63
CA ALA A 162 -0.71 10.23 -4.16
C ALA A 162 -0.08 11.46 -3.48
N PHE A 163 0.11 11.41 -2.16
CA PHE A 163 0.45 12.60 -1.37
C PHE A 163 1.83 12.60 -0.75
N GLY A 164 2.44 11.43 -0.53
CA GLY A 164 3.69 11.34 0.24
C GLY A 164 3.50 11.59 1.74
N GLY A 165 4.61 11.72 2.45
CA GLY A 165 4.66 12.02 3.88
C GLY A 165 4.16 10.88 4.76
N ALA A 166 3.79 11.23 6.00
CA ALA A 166 3.13 10.35 6.94
C ALA A 166 1.73 10.90 7.25
N ALA A 167 0.71 10.03 7.28
CA ALA A 167 -0.66 10.48 7.44
C ALA A 167 -1.51 9.50 8.26
N ALA A 168 -2.54 10.06 8.88
CA ALA A 168 -3.72 9.37 9.35
C ALA A 168 -4.80 9.44 8.25
N ILE A 169 -5.37 8.30 7.89
CA ILE A 169 -6.55 8.25 7.04
C ILE A 169 -7.73 8.00 7.98
N GLU A 170 -8.47 9.05 8.25
CA GLU A 170 -9.70 9.00 9.04
C GLU A 170 -10.82 8.39 8.22
N LEU A 171 -11.65 7.57 8.83
CA LEU A 171 -12.65 6.73 8.16
C LEU A 171 -14.06 6.98 8.71
N PRO A 172 -14.59 8.21 8.62
CA PRO A 172 -15.96 8.51 9.03
C PRO A 172 -16.98 7.97 8.01
N PRO A 173 -18.28 7.88 8.38
CA PRO A 173 -19.35 7.43 7.47
C PRO A 173 -19.48 8.25 6.18
N GLY A 174 -19.03 9.50 6.18
CA GLY A 174 -19.08 10.39 5.01
C GLY A 174 -17.97 10.21 3.97
N GLY A 175 -17.07 9.27 4.19
CA GLY A 175 -15.91 9.01 3.33
C GLY A 175 -14.58 9.25 4.05
N GLU A 176 -13.53 8.78 3.45
CA GLU A 176 -12.18 8.87 4.01
C GLU A 176 -11.58 10.28 3.90
N HIS A 177 -10.81 10.67 4.92
CA HIS A 177 -10.07 11.94 4.96
C HIS A 177 -8.63 11.73 5.34
N ARG A 178 -7.71 12.32 4.56
CA ARG A 178 -6.29 12.34 4.89
C ARG A 178 -5.98 13.50 5.82
N VAL A 179 -5.38 13.19 6.95
CA VAL A 179 -4.82 14.18 7.89
C VAL A 179 -3.32 13.93 8.02
N GLU A 180 -2.51 14.94 7.75
CA GLU A 180 -1.06 14.82 7.89
C GLU A 180 -0.67 14.63 9.37
N LEU A 181 0.19 13.65 9.65
CA LEU A 181 0.71 13.41 10.99
C LEU A 181 1.75 14.47 11.35
N ARG A 182 1.60 15.06 12.53
CA ARG A 182 2.57 16.02 13.08
C ARG A 182 3.78 15.29 13.67
N VAL A 183 4.50 14.57 12.82
CA VAL A 183 5.69 13.80 13.19
C VAL A 183 6.89 14.32 12.42
N ASN A 184 8.06 14.35 13.08
CA ASN A 184 9.30 14.66 12.39
C ASN A 184 9.66 13.50 11.47
N LEU A 185 9.61 13.74 10.15
CA LEU A 185 9.83 12.71 9.15
C LEU A 185 11.27 12.19 9.12
N ASP A 186 12.27 13.02 9.47
CA ASP A 186 13.67 12.57 9.58
C ASP A 186 13.85 11.63 10.78
N GLU A 187 13.17 11.92 11.89
CA GLU A 187 13.18 11.04 13.06
C GLU A 187 12.42 9.73 12.77
N LEU A 188 11.29 9.80 12.09
CA LEU A 188 10.53 8.62 11.67
C LEU A 188 11.37 7.74 10.74
N GLU A 189 12.08 8.34 9.78
CA GLU A 189 12.97 7.63 8.85
C GLU A 189 14.09 6.88 9.58
N ARG A 190 14.71 7.51 10.57
CA ARG A 190 15.74 6.87 11.39
C ARG A 190 15.24 5.69 12.21
N ARG A 191 13.91 5.61 12.46
CA ARG A 191 13.27 4.57 13.29
C ARG A 191 12.56 3.48 12.51
N VAL A 192 12.37 3.66 11.21
CA VAL A 192 11.69 2.68 10.36
C VAL A 192 12.70 1.84 9.60
N VAL A 193 12.56 0.52 9.71
CA VAL A 193 13.26 -0.45 8.86
C VAL A 193 12.23 -1.31 8.14
N VAL A 194 12.38 -1.47 6.85
CA VAL A 194 11.53 -2.34 6.02
C VAL A 194 12.34 -3.54 5.59
N CYS A 195 11.80 -4.74 5.76
CA CYS A 195 12.46 -5.93 5.28
C CYS A 195 11.50 -6.86 4.54
N TYR A 196 11.98 -7.47 3.47
CA TYR A 196 11.27 -8.47 2.71
C TYR A 196 11.59 -9.88 3.23
N THR A 197 10.58 -10.73 3.37
CA THR A 197 10.73 -12.06 3.95
C THR A 197 11.08 -13.14 2.92
N GLY A 198 11.46 -12.74 1.69
CA GLY A 198 11.86 -13.65 0.62
C GLY A 198 10.72 -14.45 -0.02
N LYS A 199 9.49 -14.27 0.46
CA LYS A 199 8.29 -14.94 -0.11
C LYS A 199 7.20 -13.92 -0.40
N PRO A 200 6.62 -13.91 -1.61
CA PRO A 200 5.48 -13.07 -1.91
C PRO A 200 4.29 -13.46 -1.01
N ARG A 201 3.47 -12.47 -0.63
CA ARG A 201 2.21 -12.76 0.06
C ARG A 201 1.30 -13.59 -0.83
N GLN A 202 0.56 -14.51 -0.25
CA GLN A 202 -0.58 -15.13 -0.93
C GLN A 202 -1.70 -14.10 -0.97
N HIS A 203 -2.22 -13.83 -2.19
CA HIS A 203 -3.13 -12.71 -2.48
C HIS A 203 -4.31 -12.56 -1.51
N GLY A 204 -4.74 -11.31 -1.29
CA GLY A 204 -6.04 -10.70 -0.88
C GLY A 204 -7.06 -11.47 -0.02
N ILE A 205 -7.01 -12.78 -0.01
CA ILE A 205 -7.94 -13.69 0.66
C ILE A 205 -8.02 -13.41 2.18
N ASN A 206 -6.90 -13.04 2.78
CA ASN A 206 -6.80 -12.84 4.22
C ASN A 206 -7.73 -11.74 4.75
N ASN A 207 -7.75 -10.57 4.11
CA ASN A 207 -8.62 -9.49 4.53
C ASN A 207 -10.09 -9.82 4.26
N TRP A 208 -10.37 -10.55 3.18
CA TRP A 208 -11.73 -10.98 2.84
C TRP A 208 -12.32 -11.95 3.87
N GLU A 209 -11.50 -12.85 4.43
CA GLU A 209 -11.96 -13.74 5.51
C GLU A 209 -12.28 -12.97 6.80
N VAL A 210 -11.47 -11.97 7.16
CA VAL A 210 -11.75 -11.09 8.30
C VAL A 210 -13.03 -10.28 8.06
N PHE A 211 -13.19 -9.74 6.86
CA PHE A 211 -14.42 -9.03 6.46
C PHE A 211 -15.67 -9.89 6.61
N LYS A 212 -15.66 -11.11 6.04
CA LYS A 212 -16.80 -12.04 6.16
C LYS A 212 -17.10 -12.40 7.62
N ALA A 213 -16.06 -12.61 8.42
CA ALA A 213 -16.22 -12.95 9.84
C ALA A 213 -16.83 -11.80 10.65
N GLN A 214 -16.46 -10.53 10.35
CA GLN A 214 -17.09 -9.34 10.94
C GLN A 214 -18.57 -9.27 10.61
N ILE A 215 -18.94 -9.36 9.33
CA ILE A 215 -20.32 -9.27 8.85
C ILE A 215 -21.14 -10.47 9.36
N GLY A 216 -20.54 -11.65 9.42
CA GLY A 216 -21.15 -12.87 9.98
C GLY A 216 -21.31 -12.88 11.50
N GLY A 217 -20.98 -11.80 12.20
CA GLY A 217 -21.22 -11.65 13.65
C GLY A 217 -20.22 -12.42 14.54
N LYS A 218 -19.03 -12.78 14.04
CA LYS A 218 -18.01 -13.48 14.83
C LYS A 218 -17.44 -12.56 15.91
N ARG A 219 -17.95 -12.66 17.13
CA ARG A 219 -17.62 -11.77 18.26
C ARG A 219 -16.12 -11.56 18.49
N ALA A 220 -15.31 -12.63 18.41
CA ALA A 220 -13.87 -12.52 18.60
C ALA A 220 -13.20 -11.61 17.56
N VAL A 221 -13.69 -11.61 16.32
CA VAL A 221 -13.19 -10.73 15.24
C VAL A 221 -13.67 -9.30 15.47
N GLN A 222 -14.95 -9.12 15.83
CA GLN A 222 -15.52 -7.80 16.13
C GLN A 222 -14.74 -7.12 17.26
N GLN A 223 -14.52 -7.80 18.39
CA GLN A 223 -13.72 -7.28 19.49
C GLN A 223 -12.27 -6.97 19.10
N SER A 224 -11.65 -7.83 18.29
CA SER A 224 -10.29 -7.57 17.82
C SER A 224 -10.21 -6.36 16.90
N LEU A 225 -11.19 -6.14 16.02
CA LEU A 225 -11.23 -4.95 15.13
C LEU A 225 -11.51 -3.68 15.94
N GLU A 226 -12.37 -3.74 16.96
CA GLU A 226 -12.59 -2.64 17.90
C GLU A 226 -11.27 -2.24 18.59
N ARG A 227 -10.53 -3.23 19.13
CA ARG A 227 -9.22 -2.97 19.75
C ARG A 227 -8.19 -2.45 18.77
N ILE A 228 -8.18 -2.91 17.51
CA ILE A 228 -7.31 -2.36 16.45
C ILE A 228 -7.65 -0.88 16.19
N SER A 229 -8.94 -0.52 16.18
CA SER A 229 -9.37 0.88 16.04
C SER A 229 -8.88 1.76 17.19
N GLU A 230 -9.09 1.33 18.44
CA GLU A 230 -8.61 2.03 19.62
C GLU A 230 -7.07 2.20 19.63
N VAL A 231 -6.35 1.11 19.34
CA VAL A 231 -4.88 1.12 19.26
C VAL A 231 -4.40 2.09 18.18
N ALA A 232 -5.07 2.16 17.04
CA ALA A 232 -4.69 3.09 15.98
C ALA A 232 -4.85 4.56 16.38
N GLN A 233 -5.91 4.89 17.12
CA GLN A 233 -6.09 6.24 17.68
C GLN A 233 -5.00 6.59 18.71
N CYS A 234 -4.67 5.67 19.61
CA CYS A 234 -3.57 5.85 20.57
C CYS A 234 -2.21 5.96 19.86
N MET A 235 -1.99 5.18 18.81
CA MET A 235 -0.77 5.22 17.99
C MET A 235 -0.59 6.59 17.34
N ARG A 236 -1.66 7.20 16.83
CA ARG A 236 -1.61 8.58 16.31
C ARG A 236 -1.06 9.55 17.35
N VAL A 237 -1.60 9.50 18.56
CA VAL A 237 -1.15 10.36 19.66
C VAL A 237 0.31 10.09 20.01
N ALA A 238 0.73 8.82 20.07
CA ALA A 238 2.12 8.45 20.39
C ALA A 238 3.11 8.96 19.33
N LEU A 239 2.76 8.86 18.04
CA LEU A 239 3.59 9.36 16.93
C LEU A 239 3.67 10.91 16.94
N GLU A 240 2.57 11.61 17.21
CA GLU A 240 2.53 13.08 17.25
C GLU A 240 3.21 13.67 18.48
N LYS A 241 3.31 12.91 19.60
CA LYS A 241 4.02 13.29 20.83
C LYS A 241 5.43 12.73 20.96
N PRO A 242 6.05 12.29 19.91
CA PRO A 242 7.20 11.38 19.72
C PRO A 242 7.48 10.41 20.88
N ASP A 243 6.44 9.71 21.36
CA ASP A 243 6.58 8.64 22.35
C ASP A 243 6.81 7.31 21.62
N TRP A 244 8.05 7.08 21.21
CA TRP A 244 8.44 5.92 20.43
C TRP A 244 8.32 4.58 21.19
N LYS A 245 8.48 4.60 22.52
CA LYS A 245 8.30 3.41 23.36
C LYS A 245 6.84 3.00 23.38
N GLU A 246 5.94 3.96 23.55
CA GLU A 246 4.50 3.73 23.48
C GLU A 246 4.07 3.31 22.07
N ALA A 247 4.58 3.96 21.02
CA ALA A 247 4.33 3.55 19.63
C ALA A 247 4.75 2.10 19.39
N GLY A 248 5.92 1.68 19.91
CA GLY A 248 6.36 0.30 19.85
C GLY A 248 5.45 -0.66 20.62
N ARG A 249 4.97 -0.28 21.81
CA ARG A 249 4.01 -1.07 22.59
C ARG A 249 2.70 -1.27 21.81
N LEU A 250 2.16 -0.19 21.27
CA LEU A 250 0.91 -0.18 20.50
C LEU A 250 1.03 -0.99 19.20
N MET A 251 2.15 -0.91 18.49
CA MET A 251 2.38 -1.74 17.29
C MET A 251 2.37 -3.24 17.61
N ARG A 252 2.98 -3.65 18.74
CA ARG A 252 2.92 -5.05 19.20
C ARG A 252 1.51 -5.48 19.56
N GLU A 253 0.75 -4.60 20.20
CA GLU A 253 -0.64 -4.86 20.59
C GLU A 253 -1.51 -5.04 19.33
N GLU A 254 -1.45 -4.12 18.37
CA GLU A 254 -2.16 -4.22 17.09
C GLU A 254 -1.79 -5.53 16.37
N TRP A 255 -0.50 -5.83 16.29
CA TRP A 255 -0.02 -7.06 15.65
C TRP A 255 -0.58 -8.32 16.33
N SER A 256 -0.73 -8.31 17.65
CA SER A 256 -1.31 -9.44 18.38
C SER A 256 -2.79 -9.67 18.03
N PHE A 257 -3.57 -8.59 17.86
CA PHE A 257 -4.98 -8.68 17.46
C PHE A 257 -5.13 -9.15 16.01
N ARG A 258 -4.29 -8.67 15.10
CA ARG A 258 -4.29 -9.13 13.72
C ARG A 258 -4.00 -10.64 13.61
N ARG A 259 -3.03 -11.13 14.37
CA ARG A 259 -2.71 -12.57 14.44
C ARG A 259 -3.86 -13.41 15.01
N ARG A 260 -4.63 -12.88 15.96
CA ARG A 260 -5.82 -13.57 16.50
C ARG A 260 -6.93 -13.66 15.46
N ASN A 261 -7.15 -12.57 14.70
CA ASN A 261 -8.16 -12.56 13.64
C ASN A 261 -7.84 -13.54 12.53
N LEU A 262 -6.57 -13.67 12.20
CA LEU A 262 -6.09 -14.50 11.10
C LEU A 262 -4.69 -15.07 11.43
N PRO A 263 -4.58 -16.25 12.02
CA PRO A 263 -3.28 -16.86 12.35
C PRO A 263 -2.35 -17.01 11.15
N THR A 264 -2.88 -17.23 9.94
CA THR A 264 -2.12 -17.36 8.70
C THR A 264 -1.50 -16.05 8.20
N ILE A 265 -1.79 -14.91 8.87
CA ILE A 265 -1.15 -13.61 8.56
C ILE A 265 0.35 -13.63 8.84
N SER A 266 0.81 -14.47 9.77
CA SER A 266 2.22 -14.67 10.07
C SER A 266 2.74 -15.99 9.51
N THR A 267 4.05 -16.04 9.29
CA THR A 267 4.78 -17.25 8.91
C THR A 267 5.96 -17.44 9.86
N LYS A 268 6.55 -18.64 9.90
CA LYS A 268 7.75 -18.91 10.70
C LYS A 268 8.90 -17.93 10.41
N THR A 269 9.04 -17.48 9.15
CA THR A 269 10.06 -16.49 8.78
C THR A 269 9.71 -15.11 9.33
N ILE A 270 8.46 -14.67 9.20
CA ILE A 270 8.00 -13.39 9.78
C ILE A 270 8.24 -13.36 11.28
N ASP A 271 7.81 -14.40 12.00
CA ASP A 271 7.98 -14.47 13.46
C ASP A 271 9.45 -14.43 13.86
N ARG A 272 10.32 -15.20 13.16
CA ARG A 272 11.76 -15.22 13.40
C ARG A 272 12.41 -13.87 13.14
N VAL A 273 12.07 -13.20 12.04
CA VAL A 273 12.59 -11.87 11.69
C VAL A 273 12.21 -10.84 12.74
N ILE A 274 10.93 -10.78 13.12
CA ILE A 274 10.44 -9.83 14.13
C ILE A 274 11.12 -10.09 15.49
N GLU A 275 11.21 -11.34 15.91
CA GLU A 275 11.79 -11.68 17.19
C GLU A 275 13.32 -11.42 17.23
N SER A 276 14.02 -11.77 16.16
CA SER A 276 15.47 -11.48 16.03
C SER A 276 15.74 -9.98 16.09
N ALA A 277 14.97 -9.18 15.33
CA ALA A 277 15.09 -7.74 15.37
C ALA A 277 14.81 -7.16 16.78
N ARG A 278 13.77 -7.66 17.46
CA ARG A 278 13.43 -7.20 18.82
C ARG A 278 14.52 -7.49 19.84
N ARG A 279 15.16 -8.64 19.77
CA ARG A 279 16.30 -8.97 20.64
C ARG A 279 17.53 -8.06 20.37
N ASN A 280 17.56 -7.41 19.21
CA ASN A 280 18.64 -6.55 18.75
C ASN A 280 18.27 -5.06 18.68
N GLY A 281 17.25 -4.64 19.45
CA GLY A 281 16.92 -3.22 19.68
C GLY A 281 15.72 -2.69 18.87
N ALA A 282 14.97 -3.56 18.16
CA ALA A 282 13.70 -3.13 17.63
C ALA A 282 12.63 -3.06 18.74
N LEU A 283 11.90 -1.97 18.80
CA LEU A 283 10.78 -1.75 19.70
C LEU A 283 9.61 -2.65 19.35
N ALA A 284 9.34 -2.82 18.03
CA ALA A 284 8.25 -3.59 17.52
C ALA A 284 8.48 -3.99 16.04
N GLY A 285 7.64 -4.91 15.56
CA GLY A 285 7.53 -5.23 14.13
C GLY A 285 6.18 -5.84 13.81
N LYS A 286 5.72 -5.62 12.59
CA LYS A 286 4.47 -6.19 12.05
C LYS A 286 4.59 -6.38 10.55
N VAL A 287 3.75 -7.20 9.96
CA VAL A 287 3.66 -7.27 8.50
C VAL A 287 2.99 -6.04 7.91
N CYS A 288 3.40 -5.67 6.72
CA CYS A 288 2.72 -4.68 5.90
C CYS A 288 1.55 -5.33 5.13
N GLY A 289 0.41 -4.65 5.07
CA GLY A 289 -0.78 -5.11 4.33
C GLY A 289 -1.38 -6.42 4.85
N ALA A 290 -1.87 -7.28 3.95
CA ALA A 290 -2.66 -8.48 4.28
C ALA A 290 -1.85 -9.64 4.90
N GLY A 291 -0.52 -9.61 4.90
CA GLY A 291 0.34 -10.62 5.51
C GLY A 291 0.38 -11.97 4.77
N GLY A 292 0.86 -13.01 5.47
CA GLY A 292 1.09 -14.33 4.89
C GLY A 292 2.37 -14.43 4.04
N GLY A 293 3.24 -13.43 4.13
CA GLY A 293 4.45 -13.18 3.37
C GLY A 293 4.66 -11.68 3.16
N GLY A 294 5.53 -11.32 2.22
CA GLY A 294 5.82 -9.92 1.88
C GLY A 294 6.76 -9.25 2.87
N CYS A 295 6.54 -7.95 3.10
CA CYS A 295 7.39 -7.13 3.96
C CYS A 295 6.90 -7.05 5.41
N VAL A 296 7.87 -6.88 6.28
CA VAL A 296 7.71 -6.49 7.68
C VAL A 296 8.23 -5.07 7.83
N VAL A 297 7.50 -4.23 8.54
CA VAL A 297 7.98 -2.96 9.05
C VAL A 297 8.40 -3.14 10.50
N LEU A 298 9.57 -2.61 10.83
CA LEU A 298 10.10 -2.57 12.20
C LEU A 298 10.17 -1.12 12.65
N LEU A 299 9.80 -0.89 13.91
CA LEU A 299 10.09 0.35 14.62
C LEU A 299 11.29 0.08 15.54
N ILE A 300 12.36 0.86 15.38
CA ILE A 300 13.64 0.62 16.07
C ILE A 300 14.08 1.85 16.89
N GLU A 301 14.99 1.64 17.84
CA GLU A 301 15.81 2.72 18.34
C GLU A 301 16.90 3.04 17.31
N PRO A 302 17.18 4.33 16.97
CA PRO A 302 18.13 4.70 15.92
C PRO A 302 19.51 4.09 16.11
N GLU A 303 19.99 4.02 17.34
CA GLU A 303 21.30 3.48 17.73
C GLU A 303 21.38 1.95 17.56
N ALA A 304 20.23 1.30 17.38
CA ALA A 304 20.16 -0.13 17.20
C ALA A 304 20.06 -0.55 15.71
N ARG A 305 20.01 0.41 14.76
CA ARG A 305 19.75 0.14 13.34
C ARG A 305 20.63 -0.96 12.79
N ASP A 306 21.94 -0.81 12.87
CA ASP A 306 22.90 -1.77 12.29
C ASP A 306 22.72 -3.17 12.88
N ARG A 307 22.51 -3.26 14.20
CA ARG A 307 22.28 -4.54 14.88
C ARG A 307 20.96 -5.17 14.48
N ALA A 308 19.90 -4.37 14.36
CA ALA A 308 18.58 -4.84 13.97
C ALA A 308 18.57 -5.32 12.51
N GLU A 309 19.19 -4.57 11.58
CA GLU A 309 19.31 -4.93 10.17
C GLU A 309 20.14 -6.21 9.98
N LYS A 310 21.28 -6.34 10.69
CA LYS A 310 22.07 -7.57 10.68
C LYS A 310 21.26 -8.77 11.19
N ALA A 311 20.55 -8.59 12.30
CA ALA A 311 19.70 -9.64 12.88
C ALA A 311 18.55 -10.05 11.95
N VAL A 312 17.99 -9.12 11.18
CA VAL A 312 17.00 -9.39 10.13
C VAL A 312 17.60 -10.27 9.03
N ALA A 313 18.79 -9.93 8.54
CA ALA A 313 19.47 -10.69 7.48
C ALA A 313 19.81 -12.11 7.94
N GLU A 314 20.35 -12.27 9.15
CA GLU A 314 20.65 -13.59 9.76
C GLU A 314 19.37 -14.43 9.98
N ALA A 315 18.24 -13.79 10.21
CA ALA A 315 16.94 -14.46 10.33
C ALA A 315 16.31 -14.83 8.96
N GLY A 316 16.95 -14.46 7.84
CA GLY A 316 16.49 -14.76 6.48
C GLY A 316 15.56 -13.72 5.90
N GLY A 317 15.56 -12.49 6.41
CA GLY A 317 14.92 -11.31 5.81
C GLY A 317 15.94 -10.53 4.96
N GLU A 318 15.46 -9.83 3.95
CA GLU A 318 16.21 -8.89 3.12
C GLU A 318 15.84 -7.47 3.53
N VAL A 319 16.80 -6.68 4.01
CA VAL A 319 16.55 -5.27 4.34
C VAL A 319 16.37 -4.47 3.05
N LEU A 320 15.26 -3.76 2.96
CA LEU A 320 14.98 -2.84 1.87
C LEU A 320 15.35 -1.43 2.31
N HIS A 321 16.45 -0.90 1.77
CA HIS A 321 16.89 0.45 2.09
C HIS A 321 15.91 1.48 1.51
N THR A 322 15.19 2.15 2.39
CA THR A 322 14.15 3.11 2.05
C THR A 322 14.28 4.38 2.87
N THR A 323 13.85 5.49 2.28
CA THR A 323 13.63 6.78 2.96
C THR A 323 12.13 7.10 2.98
N ILE A 324 11.73 8.08 3.77
CA ILE A 324 10.35 8.60 3.73
C ILE A 324 10.21 9.53 2.51
N ASP A 325 9.31 9.16 1.60
CA ASP A 325 8.95 10.04 0.48
C ASP A 325 8.03 11.15 0.96
N ARG A 326 8.37 12.41 0.70
CA ARG A 326 7.64 13.59 1.19
C ARG A 326 6.67 14.19 0.19
N GLN A 327 6.72 13.76 -1.06
CA GLN A 327 6.06 14.47 -2.17
C GLN A 327 4.88 13.68 -2.77
N GLY A 328 4.94 12.34 -2.72
CA GLY A 328 3.99 11.49 -3.43
C GLY A 328 4.25 11.46 -4.94
N VAL A 329 3.18 11.21 -5.70
CA VAL A 329 3.29 11.06 -7.15
C VAL A 329 3.85 12.31 -7.83
N SER A 330 4.82 12.11 -8.70
CA SER A 330 5.37 13.12 -9.60
C SER A 330 5.04 12.77 -11.04
N VAL A 331 4.80 13.79 -11.88
CA VAL A 331 4.55 13.64 -13.32
C VAL A 331 5.47 14.58 -14.09
N VAL A 332 6.18 14.04 -15.06
CA VAL A 332 7.09 14.78 -15.95
C VAL A 332 6.61 14.64 -17.39
N PHE A 333 6.63 15.73 -18.11
CA PHE A 333 6.31 15.81 -19.54
C PHE A 333 7.57 16.08 -20.35
N ARG A 334 7.79 15.32 -21.43
CA ARG A 334 8.92 15.48 -22.37
C ARG A 334 8.46 15.41 -23.81
#